data_a3dec1e433218f6278230178616c16b5
#
_entry.id   a3dec1e433218f6278230178616c16b5
#
_cell.length_a   1.000
_cell.length_b   1.000
_cell.length_c   1.000
_cell.angle_alpha   90.00
_cell.angle_beta   90.00
_cell.angle_gamma   90.00
#
_symmetry.space_group_name_H-M   'P 1'
#
loop_
_entity.id
_entity.type
_entity.pdbx_description
1 polymer ?
#
loop_
_entity_poly.entity_id
_entity_poly.type
_entity_poly.pdbx_seq_one_letter_code
_entity_poly.pdbx_strand_id
1 'polypeptide(L)'
;MIRRSAGLLGLLACAAAGWAQAPTPEETGAAMEKIRIVALAYTRRLPDFVCTQLVHRYIDLTHRALWRPLDTLTIKLSYFEQREDHKLVLINGTPSEKSYVDLNGAVTTGEFGAILQQIFEPASQAVFTWEKWSKVGKRRAAIYRYQVDMAHSRSSLNFRANSGIVQARVGYHGMVEVDRETGDVLRLTYIADSIPKTYPIYLSTATMNYDFADVAGRQYLLPASSEAEMRSTDMWARNHTDFREYRKFSADSTIRFGDGK
;
A
#
# COMPACT_ATOMS: atom_id res chain seq x y z
N MET A 1 -6.44 -56.83 58.86
CA MET A 1 -5.47 -56.37 57.84
C MET A 1 -6.24 -55.49 56.85
N ILE A 2 -6.13 -54.19 56.98
CA ILE A 2 -6.83 -53.23 56.18
C ILE A 2 -5.83 -52.54 55.21
N ARG A 3 -5.90 -52.79 53.92
CA ARG A 3 -5.08 -52.14 52.91
C ARG A 3 -5.76 -50.83 52.48
N ARG A 4 -5.13 -49.71 52.75
CA ARG A 4 -5.49 -48.39 52.26
C ARG A 4 -4.90 -48.21 50.87
N SER A 5 -5.76 -48.06 49.85
CA SER A 5 -5.39 -47.65 48.52
C SER A 5 -5.34 -46.13 48.46
N ALA A 6 -4.15 -45.56 48.18
CA ALA A 6 -4.00 -44.13 47.92
C ALA A 6 -4.30 -43.86 46.46
N GLY A 7 -5.37 -43.10 46.23
CA GLY A 7 -5.70 -42.62 44.89
C GLY A 7 -4.84 -41.42 44.52
N LEU A 8 -4.09 -41.52 43.44
CA LEU A 8 -3.32 -40.43 42.83
C LEU A 8 -4.29 -39.59 42.00
N LEU A 9 -4.62 -38.38 42.46
CA LEU A 9 -5.31 -37.38 41.63
C LEU A 9 -4.29 -36.75 40.68
N GLY A 10 -4.36 -37.12 39.41
CA GLY A 10 -3.64 -36.44 38.35
C GLY A 10 -4.27 -35.10 38.03
N LEU A 11 -3.60 -33.99 38.31
CA LEU A 11 -3.93 -32.65 37.82
C LEU A 11 -3.65 -32.61 36.31
N LEU A 12 -4.69 -32.67 35.48
CA LEU A 12 -4.63 -32.25 34.08
C LEU A 12 -4.51 -30.72 34.05
N ALA A 13 -3.29 -30.23 33.84
CA ALA A 13 -3.06 -28.85 33.45
C ALA A 13 -3.56 -28.65 31.99
N CYS A 14 -4.76 -28.15 31.80
CA CYS A 14 -5.22 -27.64 30.54
C CYS A 14 -4.33 -26.44 30.16
N ALA A 15 -3.34 -26.66 29.31
CA ALA A 15 -2.67 -25.57 28.59
C ALA A 15 -3.70 -24.90 27.70
N ALA A 16 -4.38 -23.86 28.22
CA ALA A 16 -5.18 -22.97 27.41
C ALA A 16 -4.23 -22.34 26.39
N ALA A 17 -4.38 -22.71 25.11
CA ALA A 17 -3.77 -22.00 24.01
C ALA A 17 -4.23 -20.54 24.12
N GLY A 18 -3.38 -19.67 24.64
CA GLY A 18 -3.67 -18.25 24.84
C GLY A 18 -3.90 -17.61 23.50
N TRP A 19 -5.14 -17.45 23.12
CA TRP A 19 -5.56 -16.48 22.10
C TRP A 19 -5.05 -15.15 22.63
N ALA A 20 -4.12 -14.50 21.90
CA ALA A 20 -3.58 -13.24 22.36
C ALA A 20 -4.74 -12.26 22.57
N GLN A 21 -4.96 -11.84 23.80
CA GLN A 21 -6.04 -10.94 24.21
C GLN A 21 -5.97 -9.65 23.38
N ALA A 22 -7.13 -9.07 23.03
CA ALA A 22 -7.21 -7.76 22.42
C ALA A 22 -6.49 -6.72 23.32
N PRO A 23 -5.81 -5.74 22.74
CA PRO A 23 -5.15 -4.70 23.52
C PRO A 23 -6.19 -3.85 24.25
N THR A 24 -5.82 -3.33 25.40
CA THR A 24 -6.63 -2.35 26.11
C THR A 24 -6.70 -1.03 25.32
N PRO A 25 -7.66 -0.15 25.61
CA PRO A 25 -7.71 1.19 24.99
C PRO A 25 -6.41 1.99 25.20
N GLU A 26 -5.77 1.89 26.36
CA GLU A 26 -4.51 2.55 26.67
C GLU A 26 -3.36 1.99 25.82
N GLU A 27 -3.23 0.67 25.73
CA GLU A 27 -2.25 -0.01 24.88
C GLU A 27 -2.46 0.35 23.40
N THR A 28 -3.71 0.42 22.95
CA THR A 28 -4.06 0.83 21.58
C THR A 28 -3.65 2.27 21.34
N GLY A 29 -3.92 3.19 22.27
CA GLY A 29 -3.51 4.59 22.18
C GLY A 29 -1.99 4.75 22.08
N ALA A 30 -1.26 4.09 22.96
CA ALA A 30 0.21 4.11 22.94
C ALA A 30 0.80 3.50 21.63
N ALA A 31 0.22 2.40 21.14
CA ALA A 31 0.61 1.80 19.87
C ALA A 31 0.34 2.76 18.69
N MET A 32 -0.82 3.42 18.66
CA MET A 32 -1.17 4.37 17.60
C MET A 32 -0.26 5.59 17.57
N GLU A 33 0.15 6.10 18.72
CA GLU A 33 1.11 7.22 18.78
C GLU A 33 2.46 6.82 18.20
N LYS A 34 2.97 5.64 18.57
CA LYS A 34 4.20 5.08 17.99
C LYS A 34 4.08 4.93 16.47
N ILE A 35 2.99 4.32 15.98
CA ILE A 35 2.73 4.11 14.56
C ILE A 35 2.71 5.45 13.82
N ARG A 36 2.02 6.46 14.36
CA ARG A 36 1.95 7.80 13.79
C ARG A 36 3.33 8.43 13.61
N ILE A 37 4.16 8.39 14.67
CA ILE A 37 5.53 8.91 14.62
C ILE A 37 6.33 8.21 13.51
N VAL A 38 6.25 6.88 13.42
CA VAL A 38 6.98 6.08 12.43
C VAL A 38 6.48 6.38 11.02
N ALA A 39 5.16 6.38 10.80
CA ALA A 39 4.55 6.62 9.49
C ALA A 39 4.84 8.05 8.97
N LEU A 40 4.75 9.07 9.83
CA LEU A 40 5.07 10.45 9.45
C LEU A 40 6.57 10.69 9.22
N ALA A 41 7.44 9.88 9.84
CA ALA A 41 8.87 9.93 9.61
C ALA A 41 9.31 9.11 8.37
N TYR A 42 8.42 8.32 7.77
CA TYR A 42 8.76 7.34 6.72
C TYR A 42 9.52 7.98 5.57
N THR A 43 8.98 9.01 4.93
CA THR A 43 9.59 9.68 3.76
C THR A 43 10.97 10.27 4.07
N ARG A 44 11.17 10.79 5.30
CA ARG A 44 12.45 11.36 5.74
C ARG A 44 13.53 10.31 6.02
N ARG A 45 13.13 9.05 6.21
CA ARG A 45 14.05 7.92 6.43
C ARG A 45 14.51 7.27 5.13
N LEU A 46 13.79 7.51 4.03
CA LEU A 46 14.14 6.95 2.74
C LEU A 46 15.39 7.63 2.19
N PRO A 47 16.34 6.85 1.63
CA PRO A 47 17.43 7.43 0.86
C PRO A 47 16.94 7.90 -0.50
N ASP A 48 17.74 8.67 -1.20
CA ASP A 48 17.55 8.85 -2.63
C ASP A 48 17.86 7.55 -3.37
N PHE A 49 16.92 7.08 -4.19
CA PHE A 49 17.05 5.80 -4.91
C PHE A 49 16.39 5.84 -6.30
N VAL A 50 16.69 4.82 -7.08
CA VAL A 50 15.96 4.47 -8.29
C VAL A 50 15.44 3.05 -8.16
N CYS A 51 14.29 2.76 -8.77
CA CYS A 51 13.78 1.40 -8.90
C CYS A 51 13.06 1.21 -10.24
N THR A 52 12.73 -0.02 -10.55
CA THR A 52 11.91 -0.40 -11.70
C THR A 52 10.51 -0.76 -11.21
N GLN A 53 9.49 -0.10 -11.75
CA GLN A 53 8.10 -0.53 -11.61
C GLN A 53 7.70 -1.34 -12.83
N LEU A 54 7.26 -2.57 -12.62
CA LEU A 54 6.64 -3.40 -13.64
C LEU A 54 5.13 -3.41 -13.40
N VAL A 55 4.36 -2.75 -14.25
CA VAL A 55 2.91 -2.58 -14.10
C VAL A 55 2.18 -3.44 -15.10
N HIS A 56 1.49 -4.48 -14.62
CA HIS A 56 0.57 -5.29 -15.43
C HIS A 56 -0.82 -4.66 -15.36
N ARG A 57 -1.32 -4.17 -16.50
CA ARG A 57 -2.62 -3.52 -16.58
C ARG A 57 -3.67 -4.45 -17.17
N TYR A 58 -4.86 -4.41 -16.61
CA TYR A 58 -6.02 -5.20 -17.01
C TYR A 58 -7.24 -4.31 -17.16
N ILE A 59 -8.12 -4.69 -18.07
CA ILE A 59 -9.43 -4.04 -18.25
C ILE A 59 -10.56 -5.09 -18.27
N ASP A 60 -11.74 -4.65 -17.90
CA ASP A 60 -12.98 -5.36 -18.10
C ASP A 60 -14.06 -4.41 -18.63
N LEU A 61 -14.47 -4.64 -19.88
CA LEU A 61 -15.55 -3.90 -20.54
C LEU A 61 -16.91 -4.54 -20.35
N THR A 62 -16.94 -5.73 -19.71
CA THR A 62 -18.18 -6.50 -19.49
C THR A 62 -18.83 -6.20 -18.15
N HIS A 63 -18.09 -5.56 -17.23
CA HIS A 63 -18.50 -5.28 -15.84
C HIS A 63 -18.86 -6.56 -15.04
N ARG A 64 -18.20 -7.69 -15.37
CA ARG A 64 -18.43 -9.02 -14.76
C ARG A 64 -17.19 -9.59 -14.09
N ALA A 65 -16.17 -8.76 -13.85
CA ALA A 65 -14.85 -9.17 -13.37
C ALA A 65 -14.14 -10.18 -14.31
N LEU A 66 -14.41 -10.08 -15.61
CA LEU A 66 -13.73 -10.84 -16.67
C LEU A 66 -12.51 -10.06 -17.18
N TRP A 67 -11.47 -10.04 -16.37
CA TRP A 67 -10.25 -9.27 -16.62
C TRP A 67 -9.50 -9.76 -17.85
N ARG A 68 -9.16 -8.82 -18.75
CA ARG A 68 -8.31 -9.05 -19.91
C ARG A 68 -7.03 -8.23 -19.76
N PRO A 69 -5.85 -8.81 -20.07
CA PRO A 69 -4.62 -8.03 -20.14
C PRO A 69 -4.78 -6.87 -21.14
N LEU A 70 -4.40 -5.68 -20.71
CA LEU A 70 -4.32 -4.50 -21.56
C LEU A 70 -2.89 -4.37 -22.12
N ASP A 71 -1.93 -4.18 -21.22
CA ASP A 71 -0.50 -4.10 -21.53
C ASP A 71 0.34 -4.28 -20.26
N THR A 72 1.66 -4.30 -20.46
CA THR A 72 2.65 -4.29 -19.39
C THR A 72 3.55 -3.07 -19.58
N LEU A 73 3.66 -2.25 -18.54
CA LEU A 73 4.51 -1.07 -18.55
C LEU A 73 5.77 -1.34 -17.74
N THR A 74 6.92 -0.89 -18.26
CA THR A 74 8.16 -0.78 -17.47
C THR A 74 8.42 0.70 -17.25
N ILE A 75 8.46 1.09 -15.98
CA ILE A 75 8.62 2.47 -15.55
C ILE A 75 9.91 2.55 -14.72
N LYS A 76 10.76 3.50 -15.04
CA LYS A 76 11.87 3.89 -14.19
C LYS A 76 11.37 4.93 -13.20
N LEU A 77 11.38 4.58 -11.94
CA LEU A 77 11.05 5.49 -10.86
C LEU A 77 12.33 6.01 -10.22
N SER A 78 12.45 7.31 -10.06
CA SER A 78 13.46 7.95 -9.22
C SER A 78 12.79 8.64 -8.03
N TYR A 79 13.36 8.42 -6.84
CA TYR A 79 12.99 9.11 -5.61
C TYR A 79 14.18 9.95 -5.19
N PHE A 80 14.04 11.27 -5.32
CA PHE A 80 15.08 12.24 -5.04
C PHE A 80 14.49 13.44 -4.29
N GLU A 81 15.12 13.83 -3.20
CA GLU A 81 14.65 14.94 -2.33
C GLU A 81 13.16 14.80 -1.95
N GLN A 82 12.73 13.58 -1.60
CA GLN A 82 11.36 13.24 -1.23
C GLN A 82 10.33 13.46 -2.36
N ARG A 83 10.76 13.46 -3.62
CA ARG A 83 9.90 13.57 -4.80
C ARG A 83 10.04 12.33 -5.67
N GLU A 84 8.91 11.89 -6.18
CA GLU A 84 8.82 10.80 -7.14
C GLU A 84 8.81 11.34 -8.55
N ASP A 85 9.62 10.76 -9.43
CA ASP A 85 9.56 10.97 -10.88
C ASP A 85 9.41 9.63 -11.58
N HIS A 86 8.45 9.55 -12.50
CA HIS A 86 8.06 8.33 -13.20
C HIS A 86 8.31 8.46 -14.69
N LYS A 87 9.35 7.81 -15.18
CA LYS A 87 9.67 7.76 -16.61
C LYS A 87 9.22 6.43 -17.20
N LEU A 88 8.19 6.46 -18.06
CA LEU A 88 7.80 5.30 -18.85
C LEU A 88 8.93 4.96 -19.83
N VAL A 89 9.37 3.70 -19.81
CA VAL A 89 10.48 3.23 -20.63
C VAL A 89 10.00 2.28 -21.70
N LEU A 90 9.17 1.29 -21.33
CA LEU A 90 8.67 0.28 -22.26
C LEU A 90 7.15 0.11 -22.11
N ILE A 91 6.49 -0.19 -23.22
CA ILE A 91 5.14 -0.76 -23.29
C ILE A 91 5.22 -2.10 -24.00
N ASN A 92 4.84 -3.19 -23.34
CA ASN A 92 4.95 -4.56 -23.84
C ASN A 92 6.36 -4.92 -24.34
N GLY A 93 7.39 -4.44 -23.62
CA GLY A 93 8.79 -4.66 -23.99
C GLY A 93 9.32 -3.76 -25.12
N THR A 94 8.49 -2.88 -25.70
CA THR A 94 8.89 -1.96 -26.75
C THR A 94 9.13 -0.55 -26.20
N PRO A 95 10.23 0.14 -26.54
CA PRO A 95 10.51 1.51 -26.10
C PRO A 95 9.37 2.47 -26.41
N SER A 96 9.11 3.40 -25.49
CA SER A 96 8.03 4.37 -25.60
C SER A 96 8.46 5.75 -25.10
N GLU A 97 8.15 6.77 -25.88
CA GLU A 97 8.35 8.19 -25.54
C GLU A 97 7.09 8.81 -24.89
N LYS A 98 6.03 8.04 -24.66
CA LYS A 98 4.79 8.53 -24.05
C LYS A 98 5.02 8.89 -22.59
N SER A 99 4.34 9.93 -22.13
CA SER A 99 4.28 10.22 -20.70
C SER A 99 3.42 9.19 -19.96
N TYR A 100 3.86 8.76 -18.79
CA TYR A 100 3.10 7.83 -17.94
C TYR A 100 1.71 8.38 -17.58
N VAL A 101 1.61 9.67 -17.29
CA VAL A 101 0.35 10.33 -16.91
C VAL A 101 -0.62 10.53 -18.08
N ASP A 102 -0.17 10.38 -19.32
CA ASP A 102 -1.00 10.51 -20.52
C ASP A 102 -1.56 9.17 -21.02
N LEU A 103 -1.22 8.08 -20.34
CA LEU A 103 -1.77 6.79 -20.69
C LEU A 103 -3.24 6.68 -20.30
N ASN A 104 -4.02 6.01 -21.15
CA ASN A 104 -5.39 5.66 -20.82
C ASN A 104 -5.43 4.61 -19.71
N GLY A 105 -6.49 4.63 -18.87
CA GLY A 105 -6.68 3.70 -17.77
C GLY A 105 -6.30 4.29 -16.42
N ALA A 106 -6.19 3.45 -15.41
CA ALA A 106 -5.80 3.86 -14.07
C ALA A 106 -4.29 4.14 -14.01
N VAL A 107 -3.93 5.27 -13.41
CA VAL A 107 -2.55 5.65 -13.08
C VAL A 107 -2.48 5.86 -11.58
N THR A 108 -1.49 5.25 -10.92
CA THR A 108 -1.23 5.41 -9.48
C THR A 108 0.09 6.12 -9.26
N THR A 109 0.15 6.96 -8.25
CA THR A 109 1.35 7.69 -7.82
C THR A 109 1.29 7.90 -6.30
N GLY A 110 2.42 8.19 -5.66
CA GLY A 110 2.47 8.49 -4.23
C GLY A 110 2.68 7.26 -3.35
N GLU A 111 3.21 6.18 -3.91
CA GLU A 111 3.46 4.92 -3.21
C GLU A 111 4.53 5.05 -2.11
N PHE A 112 5.44 6.02 -2.22
CA PHE A 112 6.56 6.21 -1.31
C PHE A 112 6.26 7.18 -0.16
N GLY A 113 5.07 7.08 0.41
CA GLY A 113 4.72 7.68 1.69
C GLY A 113 3.69 8.79 1.64
N ALA A 114 3.28 9.29 0.48
CA ALA A 114 2.24 10.31 0.38
C ALA A 114 0.92 9.83 1.02
N ILE A 115 0.54 8.59 0.78
CA ILE A 115 -0.67 8.00 1.38
C ILE A 115 -0.53 7.81 2.90
N LEU A 116 0.66 7.43 3.40
CA LEU A 116 0.91 7.33 4.83
C LEU A 116 0.79 8.70 5.50
N GLN A 117 1.35 9.74 4.90
CA GLN A 117 1.18 11.10 5.41
C GLN A 117 -0.28 11.52 5.43
N GLN A 118 -1.04 11.27 4.37
CA GLN A 118 -2.46 11.62 4.29
C GLN A 118 -3.29 10.93 5.39
N ILE A 119 -2.95 9.69 5.76
CA ILE A 119 -3.68 8.94 6.79
C ILE A 119 -3.26 9.39 8.20
N PHE A 120 -1.95 9.53 8.46
CA PHE A 120 -1.42 9.69 9.81
C PHE A 120 -1.19 11.13 10.24
N GLU A 121 -1.26 12.12 9.34
CA GLU A 121 -1.17 13.53 9.73
C GLU A 121 -2.36 13.94 10.62
N PRO A 122 -2.14 14.81 11.63
CA PRO A 122 -3.22 15.24 12.53
C PRO A 122 -4.41 15.90 11.82
N ALA A 123 -4.16 16.60 10.70
CA ALA A 123 -5.20 17.27 9.91
C ALA A 123 -6.21 16.30 9.27
N SER A 124 -5.83 15.04 9.06
CA SER A 124 -6.74 14.00 8.52
C SER A 124 -7.85 13.62 9.49
N GLN A 125 -7.65 13.85 10.80
CA GLN A 125 -8.55 13.41 11.87
C GLN A 125 -8.95 11.93 11.71
N ALA A 126 -8.02 11.10 11.22
CA ALA A 126 -8.27 9.68 11.00
C ALA A 126 -8.68 8.98 12.30
N VAL A 127 -9.78 8.25 12.24
CA VAL A 127 -10.26 7.39 13.33
C VAL A 127 -9.70 5.99 13.11
N PHE A 128 -8.99 5.48 14.13
CA PHE A 128 -8.41 4.14 14.09
C PHE A 128 -9.12 3.22 15.08
N THR A 129 -9.35 1.98 14.65
CA THR A 129 -9.94 0.92 15.47
C THR A 129 -9.09 -0.34 15.32
N TRP A 130 -8.63 -0.91 16.45
CA TRP A 130 -7.95 -2.21 16.43
C TRP A 130 -8.92 -3.29 15.94
N GLU A 131 -8.43 -4.16 15.05
CA GLU A 131 -9.24 -5.23 14.45
C GLU A 131 -8.80 -6.60 14.96
N LYS A 132 -7.54 -6.94 14.82
CA LYS A 132 -6.98 -8.24 15.23
C LYS A 132 -5.46 -8.26 15.20
N TRP A 133 -4.92 -9.29 15.87
CA TRP A 133 -3.52 -9.67 15.70
C TRP A 133 -3.32 -10.36 14.34
N SER A 134 -2.13 -10.19 13.78
CA SER A 134 -1.75 -10.73 12.48
C SER A 134 -0.29 -11.12 12.44
N LYS A 135 0.14 -11.62 11.28
CA LYS A 135 1.53 -11.97 11.00
C LYS A 135 1.84 -11.73 9.54
N VAL A 136 2.88 -10.98 9.25
CA VAL A 136 3.41 -10.75 7.90
C VAL A 136 4.77 -11.43 7.80
N GLY A 137 4.85 -12.51 7.01
CA GLY A 137 6.05 -13.36 7.01
C GLY A 137 6.37 -13.87 8.41
N LYS A 138 7.54 -13.50 8.95
CA LYS A 138 7.97 -13.88 10.32
C LYS A 138 7.65 -12.80 11.37
N ARG A 139 7.13 -11.63 10.98
CA ARG A 139 6.87 -10.49 11.85
C ARG A 139 5.51 -10.58 12.51
N ARG A 140 5.44 -10.35 13.82
CA ARG A 140 4.17 -10.20 14.54
C ARG A 140 3.59 -8.84 14.20
N ALA A 141 2.34 -8.81 13.75
CA ALA A 141 1.66 -7.63 13.29
C ALA A 141 0.33 -7.42 14.01
N ALA A 142 -0.21 -6.21 13.90
CA ALA A 142 -1.56 -5.86 14.30
C ALA A 142 -2.26 -5.16 13.12
N ILE A 143 -3.54 -5.45 12.95
CA ILE A 143 -4.38 -4.80 11.95
C ILE A 143 -5.23 -3.75 12.64
N TYR A 144 -5.19 -2.52 12.11
CA TYR A 144 -6.08 -1.43 12.47
C TYR A 144 -6.89 -1.02 11.26
N ARG A 145 -8.21 -0.88 11.44
CA ARG A 145 -9.08 -0.18 10.48
C ARG A 145 -8.90 1.31 10.68
N TYR A 146 -8.91 2.06 9.60
CA TYR A 146 -8.90 3.52 9.65
C TYR A 146 -9.98 4.10 8.76
N GLN A 147 -10.44 5.32 9.07
CA GLN A 147 -11.36 6.10 8.27
C GLN A 147 -10.99 7.57 8.33
N VAL A 148 -11.04 8.23 7.18
CA VAL A 148 -10.87 9.68 7.03
C VAL A 148 -12.08 10.24 6.30
N ASP A 149 -12.81 11.12 6.96
CA ASP A 149 -13.98 11.77 6.37
C ASP A 149 -13.58 12.72 5.23
N MET A 150 -14.47 12.89 4.25
CA MET A 150 -14.25 13.79 3.12
C MET A 150 -13.90 15.22 3.55
N ALA A 151 -14.44 15.70 4.69
CA ALA A 151 -14.14 17.03 5.21
C ALA A 151 -12.66 17.23 5.57
N HIS A 152 -11.98 16.18 6.01
CA HIS A 152 -10.58 16.19 6.45
C HIS A 152 -9.65 15.51 5.44
N SER A 153 -10.20 14.96 4.35
CA SER A 153 -9.45 14.28 3.32
C SER A 153 -8.78 15.27 2.37
N ARG A 154 -7.55 14.96 1.95
CA ARG A 154 -6.87 15.58 0.82
C ARG A 154 -6.84 14.66 -0.41
N SER A 155 -7.50 13.51 -0.32
CA SER A 155 -7.58 12.56 -1.42
C SER A 155 -8.58 13.02 -2.47
N SER A 156 -8.23 12.83 -3.73
CA SER A 156 -9.09 13.12 -4.87
C SER A 156 -8.94 12.06 -5.95
N LEU A 157 -10.04 11.79 -6.64
CA LEU A 157 -10.05 10.99 -7.84
C LEU A 157 -9.98 11.92 -9.05
N ASN A 158 -9.13 11.60 -10.02
CA ASN A 158 -9.00 12.32 -11.26
C ASN A 158 -9.49 11.43 -12.42
N PHE A 159 -10.36 11.96 -13.25
CA PHE A 159 -10.87 11.27 -14.43
C PHE A 159 -10.65 12.15 -15.68
N ARG A 160 -10.03 11.56 -16.72
CA ARG A 160 -9.83 12.26 -17.99
C ARG A 160 -11.07 12.07 -18.87
N ALA A 161 -11.88 13.11 -18.97
CA ALA A 161 -13.00 13.18 -19.90
C ALA A 161 -12.58 13.92 -21.20
N ASN A 162 -13.45 13.90 -22.21
CA ASN A 162 -13.21 14.65 -23.46
C ASN A 162 -13.07 16.17 -23.22
N SER A 163 -13.71 16.70 -22.17
CA SER A 163 -13.66 18.11 -21.77
C SER A 163 -12.45 18.49 -20.91
N GLY A 164 -11.57 17.55 -20.58
CA GLY A 164 -10.43 17.75 -19.70
C GLY A 164 -10.45 16.84 -18.47
N ILE A 165 -9.65 17.20 -17.46
CA ILE A 165 -9.59 16.42 -16.20
C ILE A 165 -10.73 16.89 -15.29
N VAL A 166 -11.57 15.94 -14.88
CA VAL A 166 -12.60 16.12 -13.85
C VAL A 166 -12.08 15.54 -12.55
N GLN A 167 -12.18 16.31 -11.48
CA GLN A 167 -11.68 15.91 -10.16
C GLN A 167 -12.82 15.82 -9.15
N ALA A 168 -12.80 14.79 -8.30
CA ALA A 168 -13.70 14.66 -7.17
C ALA A 168 -12.90 14.43 -5.89
N ARG A 169 -13.11 15.25 -4.86
CA ARG A 169 -12.61 15.02 -3.51
C ARG A 169 -13.42 13.89 -2.88
N VAL A 170 -12.76 12.98 -2.17
CA VAL A 170 -13.39 11.80 -1.58
C VAL A 170 -12.91 11.60 -0.13
N GLY A 171 -13.77 11.04 0.73
CA GLY A 171 -13.33 10.40 1.95
C GLY A 171 -12.70 9.05 1.61
N TYR A 172 -12.12 8.38 2.60
CA TYR A 172 -11.58 7.05 2.39
C TYR A 172 -11.43 6.28 3.70
N HIS A 173 -11.44 4.96 3.57
CA HIS A 173 -11.17 4.05 4.67
C HIS A 173 -10.29 2.90 4.20
N GLY A 174 -9.84 2.08 5.13
CA GLY A 174 -9.06 0.90 4.85
C GLY A 174 -8.48 0.24 6.09
N MET A 175 -7.45 -0.53 5.89
CA MET A 175 -6.71 -1.20 6.95
C MET A 175 -5.23 -0.90 6.84
N VAL A 176 -4.56 -0.78 7.98
CA VAL A 176 -3.12 -0.80 8.08
C VAL A 176 -2.69 -2.03 8.88
N GLU A 177 -1.77 -2.78 8.34
CA GLU A 177 -1.13 -3.90 9.02
C GLU A 177 0.27 -3.48 9.44
N VAL A 178 0.51 -3.48 10.74
CA VAL A 178 1.65 -2.80 11.37
C VAL A 178 2.49 -3.79 12.16
N ASP A 179 3.80 -3.72 12.01
CA ASP A 179 4.75 -4.45 12.84
C ASP A 179 4.64 -3.99 14.30
N ARG A 180 4.39 -4.93 15.21
CA ARG A 180 4.19 -4.63 16.64
C ARG A 180 5.45 -4.13 17.33
N GLU A 181 6.61 -4.51 16.84
CA GLU A 181 7.90 -4.17 17.45
C GLU A 181 8.41 -2.81 16.99
N THR A 182 8.31 -2.53 15.68
CA THR A 182 8.87 -1.30 15.10
C THR A 182 7.83 -0.19 14.92
N GLY A 183 6.57 -0.54 14.70
CA GLY A 183 5.50 0.40 14.32
C GLY A 183 5.47 0.68 12.82
N ASP A 184 6.28 -0.01 12.02
CA ASP A 184 6.30 0.15 10.56
C ASP A 184 5.01 -0.41 9.94
N VAL A 185 4.46 0.31 8.95
CA VAL A 185 3.31 -0.14 8.18
C VAL A 185 3.81 -1.12 7.12
N LEU A 186 3.43 -2.39 7.25
CA LEU A 186 3.83 -3.48 6.35
C LEU A 186 2.86 -3.66 5.19
N ARG A 187 1.60 -3.31 5.40
CA ARG A 187 0.56 -3.35 4.38
C ARG A 187 -0.48 -2.27 4.65
N LEU A 188 -1.00 -1.72 3.57
CA LEU A 188 -2.04 -0.70 3.60
C LEU A 188 -3.09 -1.03 2.55
N THR A 189 -4.38 -0.90 2.90
CA THR A 189 -5.48 -0.90 1.94
C THR A 189 -6.18 0.45 1.96
N TYR A 190 -6.71 0.86 0.82
CA TYR A 190 -7.44 2.11 0.62
C TYR A 190 -8.71 1.83 -0.17
N ILE A 191 -9.82 2.41 0.24
CA ILE A 191 -11.10 2.38 -0.45
C ILE A 191 -11.66 3.81 -0.41
N ALA A 192 -11.94 4.38 -1.57
CA ALA A 192 -12.53 5.71 -1.66
C ALA A 192 -13.99 5.69 -1.21
N ASP A 193 -14.36 6.66 -0.37
CA ASP A 193 -15.70 6.85 0.15
C ASP A 193 -16.33 8.15 -0.37
N SER A 194 -17.65 8.22 -0.27
CA SER A 194 -18.41 9.43 -0.60
C SER A 194 -18.15 9.94 -2.03
N ILE A 195 -17.91 9.01 -2.97
CA ILE A 195 -17.76 9.36 -4.38
C ILE A 195 -19.08 9.95 -4.88
N PRO A 196 -19.10 11.15 -5.48
CA PRO A 196 -20.34 11.74 -5.99
C PRO A 196 -21.02 10.85 -7.03
N LYS A 197 -22.33 10.64 -6.94
CA LYS A 197 -23.09 9.77 -7.87
C LYS A 197 -22.98 10.20 -9.34
N THR A 198 -22.70 11.46 -9.59
CA THR A 198 -22.52 12.03 -10.94
C THR A 198 -21.10 11.89 -11.47
N TYR A 199 -20.15 11.41 -10.62
CA TYR A 199 -18.77 11.22 -11.02
C TYR A 199 -18.61 9.92 -11.83
N PRO A 200 -17.80 9.88 -12.89
CA PRO A 200 -17.70 8.71 -13.75
C PRO A 200 -17.19 7.44 -13.03
N ILE A 201 -16.32 7.61 -12.03
CA ILE A 201 -15.78 6.51 -11.22
C ILE A 201 -16.69 6.31 -10.01
N TYR A 202 -17.09 5.07 -9.73
CA TYR A 202 -17.92 4.72 -8.55
C TYR A 202 -17.23 3.78 -7.57
N LEU A 203 -16.05 3.23 -7.92
CA LEU A 203 -15.18 2.47 -7.03
C LEU A 203 -13.73 2.82 -7.33
N SER A 204 -12.96 3.07 -6.29
CA SER A 204 -11.50 3.16 -6.36
C SER A 204 -10.91 2.52 -5.11
N THR A 205 -10.07 1.50 -5.32
CA THR A 205 -9.38 0.77 -4.24
C THR A 205 -7.92 0.64 -4.54
N ALA A 206 -7.11 0.57 -3.50
CA ALA A 206 -5.69 0.25 -3.62
C ALA A 206 -5.21 -0.61 -2.45
N THR A 207 -4.23 -1.46 -2.71
CA THR A 207 -3.47 -2.19 -1.70
C THR A 207 -1.98 -1.96 -1.97
N MET A 208 -1.23 -1.63 -0.93
CA MET A 208 0.22 -1.49 -0.96
C MET A 208 0.85 -2.46 0.02
N ASN A 209 1.79 -3.24 -0.44
CA ASN A 209 2.62 -4.13 0.39
C ASN A 209 4.03 -3.57 0.45
N TYR A 210 4.60 -3.52 1.65
CA TYR A 210 5.96 -3.07 1.90
C TYR A 210 6.81 -4.25 2.36
N ASP A 211 8.06 -4.26 1.92
CA ASP A 211 9.05 -5.23 2.39
C ASP A 211 10.43 -4.57 2.48
N PHE A 212 11.36 -5.24 3.15
CA PHE A 212 12.71 -4.73 3.29
C PHE A 212 13.53 -5.02 2.03
N ALA A 213 14.08 -3.97 1.45
CA ALA A 213 14.95 -4.02 0.29
C ALA A 213 16.31 -3.39 0.61
N ASP A 214 17.38 -3.95 0.04
CA ASP A 214 18.72 -3.38 0.15
C ASP A 214 18.89 -2.18 -0.78
N VAL A 215 19.37 -1.07 -0.22
CA VAL A 215 19.83 0.09 -0.99
C VAL A 215 21.23 0.44 -0.51
N ALA A 216 22.23 0.13 -1.29
CA ALA A 216 23.65 0.40 -0.99
C ALA A 216 24.12 -0.21 0.36
N GLY A 217 23.76 -1.47 0.63
CA GLY A 217 24.16 -2.21 1.83
C GLY A 217 23.35 -1.90 3.09
N ARG A 218 22.25 -1.17 2.95
CA ARG A 218 21.30 -0.90 4.06
C ARG A 218 19.90 -1.36 3.72
N GLN A 219 19.20 -1.91 4.72
CA GLN A 219 17.82 -2.34 4.60
C GLN A 219 16.86 -1.18 4.84
N TYR A 220 15.96 -0.95 3.90
CA TYR A 220 14.88 0.04 4.00
C TYR A 220 13.55 -0.65 3.75
N LEU A 221 12.52 -0.28 4.49
CA LEU A 221 11.16 -0.71 4.20
C LEU A 221 10.67 0.08 2.98
N LEU A 222 10.39 -0.61 1.88
CA LEU A 222 10.05 -0.02 0.58
C LEU A 222 8.82 -0.74 0.00
N PRO A 223 8.04 -0.11 -0.89
CA PRO A 223 7.00 -0.79 -1.64
C PRO A 223 7.56 -2.03 -2.35
N ALA A 224 6.92 -3.17 -2.15
CA ALA A 224 7.26 -4.43 -2.83
C ALA A 224 6.28 -4.69 -3.98
N SER A 225 4.99 -4.44 -3.73
CA SER A 225 3.95 -4.54 -4.74
C SER A 225 2.77 -3.65 -4.42
N SER A 226 2.01 -3.27 -5.44
CA SER A 226 0.71 -2.65 -5.26
C SER A 226 -0.34 -3.25 -6.19
N GLU A 227 -1.59 -3.17 -5.77
CA GLU A 227 -2.75 -3.44 -6.60
C GLU A 227 -3.71 -2.26 -6.52
N ALA A 228 -4.18 -1.77 -7.65
CA ALA A 228 -5.17 -0.71 -7.72
C ALA A 228 -6.30 -1.14 -8.64
N GLU A 229 -7.53 -0.91 -8.23
CA GLU A 229 -8.72 -1.16 -9.03
C GLU A 229 -9.59 0.08 -9.08
N MET A 230 -10.06 0.41 -10.27
CA MET A 230 -10.96 1.52 -10.54
C MET A 230 -12.12 1.02 -11.40
N ARG A 231 -13.35 1.34 -11.00
CA ARG A 231 -14.55 1.01 -11.76
C ARG A 231 -15.28 2.28 -12.17
N SER A 232 -15.51 2.39 -13.45
CA SER A 232 -16.36 3.44 -14.04
C SER A 232 -17.55 2.81 -14.76
N THR A 233 -18.46 3.66 -15.23
CA THR A 233 -19.60 3.25 -16.07
C THR A 233 -19.17 2.63 -17.38
N ASP A 234 -18.00 3.01 -17.89
CA ASP A 234 -17.54 2.61 -19.20
C ASP A 234 -16.57 1.44 -19.16
N MET A 235 -15.75 1.37 -18.10
CA MET A 235 -14.65 0.40 -18.00
C MET A 235 -14.24 0.16 -16.55
N TRP A 236 -13.91 -1.09 -16.25
CA TRP A 236 -13.15 -1.42 -15.04
C TRP A 236 -11.68 -1.60 -15.39
N ALA A 237 -10.82 -1.02 -14.59
CA ALA A 237 -9.37 -1.10 -14.75
C ALA A 237 -8.72 -1.65 -13.48
N ARG A 238 -7.72 -2.50 -13.63
CA ARG A 238 -6.90 -3.03 -12.55
C ARG A 238 -5.44 -2.98 -12.94
N ASN A 239 -4.61 -2.51 -12.04
CA ASN A 239 -3.15 -2.52 -12.17
C ASN A 239 -2.57 -3.40 -11.06
N HIS A 240 -1.63 -4.26 -11.44
CA HIS A 240 -0.75 -4.94 -10.51
C HIS A 240 0.67 -4.46 -10.76
N THR A 241 1.31 -3.91 -9.75
CA THR A 241 2.65 -3.31 -9.83
C THR A 241 3.62 -4.07 -8.95
N ASP A 242 4.74 -4.48 -9.51
CA ASP A 242 5.91 -4.96 -8.78
C ASP A 242 7.00 -3.88 -8.77
N PHE A 243 7.59 -3.65 -7.60
CA PHE A 243 8.73 -2.74 -7.45
C PHE A 243 10.01 -3.56 -7.29
N ARG A 244 10.98 -3.32 -8.16
CA ARG A 244 12.17 -4.16 -8.27
C ARG A 244 13.42 -3.33 -8.44
N GLU A 245 14.59 -3.95 -8.21
CA GLU A 245 15.91 -3.38 -8.53
C GLU A 245 16.17 -2.03 -7.85
N TYR A 246 15.88 -1.93 -6.58
CA TYR A 246 16.20 -0.77 -5.78
C TYR A 246 17.70 -0.51 -5.76
N ARG A 247 18.11 0.72 -6.11
CA ARG A 247 19.52 1.13 -6.13
C ARG A 247 19.63 2.57 -5.64
N LYS A 248 20.73 2.91 -5.00
CA LYS A 248 21.00 4.28 -4.61
C LYS A 248 20.99 5.19 -5.85
N PHE A 249 20.32 6.33 -5.75
CA PHE A 249 20.41 7.38 -6.77
C PHE A 249 21.84 7.92 -6.82
N SER A 250 22.41 8.01 -8.03
CA SER A 250 23.66 8.75 -8.27
C SER A 250 23.48 9.60 -9.52
N ALA A 251 23.96 10.82 -9.50
CA ALA A 251 23.88 11.75 -10.63
C ALA A 251 24.59 11.22 -11.90
N ASP A 252 25.50 10.23 -11.73
CA ASP A 252 26.23 9.57 -12.83
C ASP A 252 25.51 8.34 -13.40
N SER A 253 24.27 8.05 -12.98
CA SER A 253 23.49 6.91 -13.49
C SER A 253 23.00 7.17 -14.92
N THR A 254 23.89 7.28 -15.86
CA THR A 254 23.59 7.24 -17.29
C THR A 254 23.12 5.83 -17.63
N ILE A 255 21.88 5.69 -18.05
CA ILE A 255 21.29 4.41 -18.47
C ILE A 255 21.98 4.00 -19.76
N ARG A 256 22.91 3.03 -19.71
CA ARG A 256 23.37 2.31 -20.90
C ARG A 256 22.35 1.21 -21.17
N PHE A 257 21.59 1.34 -22.24
CA PHE A 257 20.88 0.22 -22.82
C PHE A 257 21.96 -0.71 -23.40
N GLY A 258 22.03 -1.96 -22.92
CA GLY A 258 22.89 -2.96 -23.53
C GLY A 258 22.43 -3.20 -24.95
N ASP A 259 23.33 -2.94 -25.93
CA ASP A 259 23.15 -3.38 -27.28
C ASP A 259 23.13 -4.92 -27.26
N GLY A 260 21.92 -5.47 -27.32
CA GLY A 260 21.72 -6.91 -27.50
C GLY A 260 22.29 -7.29 -28.87
N LYS A 261 23.41 -8.03 -28.87
CA LYS A 261 23.84 -8.81 -30.00
C LYS A 261 23.10 -10.13 -30.05
#